data_79b22335b173ff18d176d5f84609826e
#
_entry.id   79b22335b173ff18d176d5f84609826e
#
_cell.length_a   1.000
_cell.length_b   1.000
_cell.length_c   1.000
_cell.angle_alpha   90.00
_cell.angle_beta   90.00
_cell.angle_gamma   90.00
#
_symmetry.space_group_name_H-M   'P 1'
#
loop_
_entity.id
_entity.type
_entity.pdbx_description
1 polymer ?
#
loop_
_entity_poly.entity_id
_entity_poly.type
_entity_poly.pdbx_seq_one_letter_code
_entity_poly.pdbx_strand_id
1 'polypeptide(L)'
;MTSVKVLKSDHKNARRRTDRSASLIAESLKRFGAARSIVIDEDGRILAGNGTVEGAKKAGIDKLRIIEAEGDELIAVRRAGLTEDQKVGLALADNRSSDLSEWDNEMLRQLSEEHDLTPWFEDDELLAEVLEPEEGLTDADDVPEPPEEPITKPGDLWILGNHRLLCGDSTDVLAVERLMDGQKADMVFTDPPYNVAFNGRSGKFDVIKNDDLDEQSFDELIAQTVSTIKLLAPKHYYIWCNWKFYATLQTKLEFKGCIVWAKNVFGLGKGYRHQHEFCLYYATLPDAIKNESDLWEVAKDSRYMHPTQKPVELSKRALGNHPDCKVVVDLFGGSGSTLIGCEQEHRHCRMMELDPIYCDVIVKRWEDFTGNKAMIELVPEAF
;
A
#
# COMPACT_ATOMS: atom_id res chain seq x y z
N MET A 1 30.17 -30.36 17.97
CA MET A 1 30.39 -28.97 17.61
C MET A 1 30.22 -28.86 16.09
N THR A 2 29.47 -27.91 15.62
CA THR A 2 29.24 -27.64 14.21
C THR A 2 29.73 -26.24 13.84
N SER A 3 29.61 -25.83 12.57
CA SER A 3 30.01 -24.51 12.10
C SER A 3 28.84 -23.54 12.12
N VAL A 4 29.09 -22.27 12.46
CA VAL A 4 28.10 -21.16 12.34
C VAL A 4 27.59 -21.00 10.89
N LYS A 5 28.31 -21.54 9.90
CA LYS A 5 27.93 -21.45 8.48
C LYS A 5 26.71 -22.27 8.10
N VAL A 6 26.30 -23.26 8.92
CA VAL A 6 25.08 -24.05 8.67
C VAL A 6 23.80 -23.29 8.98
N LEU A 7 23.88 -22.17 9.72
CA LEU A 7 22.73 -21.39 10.13
C LEU A 7 22.19 -20.57 8.96
N LYS A 8 20.86 -20.57 8.85
CA LYS A 8 20.10 -19.80 7.85
C LYS A 8 19.60 -18.51 8.49
N SER A 9 19.85 -17.38 7.82
CA SER A 9 19.30 -16.09 8.26
C SER A 9 17.78 -16.08 8.12
N ASP A 10 17.10 -15.43 9.05
CA ASP A 10 15.67 -15.18 8.95
C ASP A 10 15.45 -13.95 8.05
N HIS A 11 14.76 -14.16 6.92
CA HIS A 11 14.43 -13.08 5.97
C HIS A 11 13.18 -12.31 6.39
N LYS A 12 12.42 -12.82 7.35
CA LYS A 12 11.29 -12.12 7.99
C LYS A 12 11.69 -11.41 9.28
N ASN A 13 12.99 -11.10 9.46
CA ASN A 13 13.48 -10.41 10.65
C ASN A 13 13.09 -8.92 10.59
N ALA A 14 12.14 -8.52 11.41
CA ALA A 14 11.64 -7.15 11.53
C ALA A 14 12.61 -6.16 12.22
N ARG A 15 13.81 -6.58 12.62
CA ARG A 15 14.84 -5.68 13.20
C ARG A 15 15.88 -5.29 12.14
N ARG A 16 15.90 -4.02 11.76
CA ARG A 16 16.96 -3.41 10.95
C ARG A 16 18.14 -3.02 11.84
N ARG A 17 19.34 -3.26 11.34
CA ARG A 17 20.57 -2.88 12.03
C ARG A 17 21.21 -1.72 11.34
N THR A 18 21.55 -0.70 12.13
CA THR A 18 22.45 0.35 11.69
C THR A 18 23.87 -0.20 11.54
N ASP A 19 24.67 0.39 10.69
CA ASP A 19 26.11 0.03 10.54
C ASP A 19 26.86 0.13 11.88
N ARG A 20 26.44 1.06 12.71
CA ARG A 20 27.00 1.26 14.06
C ARG A 20 26.66 0.10 15.00
N SER A 21 25.42 -0.40 14.99
CA SER A 21 25.03 -1.59 15.76
C SER A 21 25.78 -2.83 15.30
N ALA A 22 25.87 -3.07 13.99
CA ALA A 22 26.61 -4.20 13.41
C ALA A 22 28.11 -4.17 13.77
N SER A 23 28.73 -2.99 13.76
CA SER A 23 30.13 -2.79 14.13
C SER A 23 30.36 -3.03 15.62
N LEU A 24 29.46 -2.54 16.48
CA LEU A 24 29.53 -2.73 17.93
C LEU A 24 29.46 -4.21 18.32
N ILE A 25 28.54 -4.96 17.69
CA ILE A 25 28.41 -6.41 17.94
C ILE A 25 29.69 -7.15 17.52
N ALA A 26 30.22 -6.86 16.33
CA ALA A 26 31.44 -7.50 15.85
C ALA A 26 32.65 -7.19 16.73
N GLU A 27 32.80 -5.94 17.19
CA GLU A 27 33.87 -5.53 18.10
C GLU A 27 33.73 -6.18 19.48
N SER A 28 32.51 -6.22 20.03
CA SER A 28 32.22 -6.90 21.30
C SER A 28 32.61 -8.39 21.22
N LEU A 29 32.24 -9.07 20.15
CA LEU A 29 32.59 -10.48 19.93
C LEU A 29 34.07 -10.71 19.75
N LYS A 30 34.80 -9.81 19.08
CA LYS A 30 36.27 -9.86 18.97
C LYS A 30 36.95 -9.66 20.33
N ARG A 31 36.45 -8.72 21.13
CA ARG A 31 37.08 -8.30 22.39
C ARG A 31 36.75 -9.24 23.55
N PHE A 32 35.52 -9.71 23.65
CA PHE A 32 35.02 -10.48 24.78
C PHE A 32 34.69 -11.95 24.41
N GLY A 33 34.65 -12.29 23.13
CA GLY A 33 34.19 -13.60 22.64
C GLY A 33 32.67 -13.75 22.72
N ALA A 34 32.14 -14.88 22.24
CA ALA A 34 30.73 -15.17 22.29
C ALA A 34 30.28 -15.41 23.75
N ALA A 35 29.34 -14.61 24.20
CA ALA A 35 28.77 -14.68 25.56
C ALA A 35 27.24 -14.72 25.55
N ARG A 36 26.61 -14.64 24.36
CA ARG A 36 25.18 -14.70 24.12
C ARG A 36 24.79 -16.01 23.45
N SER A 37 23.65 -16.56 23.79
CA SER A 37 23.01 -17.62 23.01
C SER A 37 22.19 -17.02 21.87
N ILE A 38 21.89 -17.84 20.87
CA ILE A 38 20.95 -17.58 19.80
C ILE A 38 19.85 -18.63 19.87
N VAL A 39 18.69 -18.35 19.26
CA VAL A 39 17.61 -19.34 19.15
C VAL A 39 17.46 -19.70 17.67
N ILE A 40 17.34 -20.98 17.39
CA ILE A 40 17.14 -21.53 16.05
C ILE A 40 16.00 -22.54 16.07
N ASP A 41 15.36 -22.73 14.92
CA ASP A 41 14.40 -23.81 14.71
C ASP A 41 15.11 -25.14 14.32
N GLU A 42 14.33 -26.17 14.09
CA GLU A 42 14.77 -27.51 13.69
C GLU A 42 15.50 -27.53 12.34
N ASP A 43 15.24 -26.57 11.45
CA ASP A 43 15.85 -26.40 10.14
C ASP A 43 17.13 -25.53 10.17
N GLY A 44 17.51 -25.02 11.36
CA GLY A 44 18.66 -24.14 11.58
C GLY A 44 18.43 -22.70 11.14
N ARG A 45 17.17 -22.25 11.00
CA ARG A 45 16.81 -20.86 10.78
C ARG A 45 16.91 -20.11 12.11
N ILE A 46 17.48 -18.91 12.06
CA ILE A 46 17.74 -18.11 13.26
C ILE A 46 16.45 -17.35 13.63
N LEU A 47 15.79 -17.75 14.72
CA LEU A 47 14.62 -17.07 15.28
C LEU A 47 15.02 -15.85 16.11
N ALA A 48 16.14 -15.92 16.85
CA ALA A 48 16.68 -14.80 17.61
C ALA A 48 18.21 -14.77 17.54
N GLY A 49 18.81 -13.59 17.40
CA GLY A 49 20.26 -13.41 17.39
C GLY A 49 20.91 -13.34 16.02
N ASN A 50 20.19 -12.97 14.97
CA ASN A 50 20.76 -12.76 13.62
C ASN A 50 22.03 -11.89 13.64
N GLY A 51 22.04 -10.78 14.41
CA GLY A 51 23.22 -9.92 14.56
C GLY A 51 24.39 -10.58 15.27
N THR A 52 24.13 -11.43 16.21
CA THR A 52 25.17 -12.20 16.88
C THR A 52 25.86 -13.14 15.91
N VAL A 53 25.10 -13.80 15.04
CA VAL A 53 25.63 -14.71 14.01
C VAL A 53 26.44 -13.96 12.95
N GLU A 54 25.94 -12.82 12.45
CA GLU A 54 26.69 -11.97 11.52
C GLU A 54 27.97 -11.41 12.14
N GLY A 55 27.87 -10.90 13.35
CA GLY A 55 29.01 -10.43 14.13
C GLY A 55 30.03 -11.53 14.38
N ALA A 56 29.59 -12.75 14.69
CA ALA A 56 30.45 -13.91 14.88
C ALA A 56 31.22 -14.27 13.60
N LYS A 57 30.55 -14.27 12.43
CA LYS A 57 31.18 -14.46 11.13
C LYS A 57 32.26 -13.39 10.87
N LYS A 58 31.96 -12.10 11.14
CA LYS A 58 32.90 -10.98 11.01
C LYS A 58 34.06 -11.04 12.03
N ALA A 59 33.82 -11.60 13.20
CA ALA A 59 34.82 -11.78 14.26
C ALA A 59 35.67 -13.06 14.06
N GLY A 60 35.37 -13.90 13.07
CA GLY A 60 36.08 -15.15 12.82
C GLY A 60 35.71 -16.29 13.79
N ILE A 61 34.56 -16.20 14.46
CA ILE A 61 34.03 -17.23 15.36
C ILE A 61 33.22 -18.22 14.51
N ASP A 62 33.71 -19.44 14.32
CA ASP A 62 33.06 -20.48 13.49
C ASP A 62 32.48 -21.63 14.30
N LYS A 63 32.93 -21.81 15.54
CA LYS A 63 32.46 -22.94 16.37
C LYS A 63 31.06 -22.69 16.92
N LEU A 64 30.14 -23.61 16.64
CA LEU A 64 28.77 -23.61 17.14
C LEU A 64 28.52 -24.82 18.03
N ARG A 65 27.85 -24.61 19.16
CA ARG A 65 27.31 -25.66 20.03
C ARG A 65 25.80 -25.50 20.09
N ILE A 66 25.07 -26.49 19.62
CA ILE A 66 23.62 -26.56 19.69
C ILE A 66 23.25 -27.33 20.96
N ILE A 67 22.26 -26.83 21.68
CA ILE A 67 21.63 -27.47 22.84
C ILE A 67 20.15 -27.49 22.53
N GLU A 68 19.54 -28.67 22.60
CA GLU A 68 18.10 -28.84 22.49
C GLU A 68 17.48 -28.54 23.89
N ALA A 69 16.43 -27.72 23.89
CA ALA A 69 15.73 -27.31 25.11
C ALA A 69 14.22 -27.39 24.87
N GLU A 70 13.48 -27.87 25.85
CA GLU A 70 12.02 -28.07 25.77
C GLU A 70 11.22 -26.82 26.16
N GLY A 71 11.89 -25.72 26.51
CA GLY A 71 11.25 -24.43 26.80
C GLY A 71 10.83 -24.21 28.26
N ASP A 72 11.01 -25.20 29.11
CA ASP A 72 10.76 -25.16 30.57
C ASP A 72 12.04 -24.91 31.40
N GLU A 73 13.17 -24.74 30.72
CA GLU A 73 14.47 -24.46 31.32
C GLU A 73 15.13 -23.18 30.74
N LEU A 74 15.90 -22.48 31.56
CA LEU A 74 16.70 -21.33 31.17
C LEU A 74 18.14 -21.75 30.87
N ILE A 75 18.61 -21.56 29.64
CA ILE A 75 20.00 -21.83 29.26
C ILE A 75 20.88 -20.63 29.55
N ALA A 76 21.81 -20.80 30.52
CA ALA A 76 22.77 -19.77 30.91
C ALA A 76 24.17 -20.03 30.36
N VAL A 77 24.77 -19.04 29.71
CA VAL A 77 26.17 -19.08 29.25
C VAL A 77 27.09 -18.52 30.35
N ARG A 78 27.80 -19.42 31.04
CA ARG A 78 28.78 -19.00 32.08
C ARG A 78 30.13 -18.66 31.42
N ARG A 79 30.60 -17.44 31.61
CA ARG A 79 31.93 -16.97 31.18
C ARG A 79 32.84 -16.82 32.44
N ALA A 80 33.91 -17.60 32.51
CA ALA A 80 34.91 -17.49 33.57
C ALA A 80 36.14 -16.73 33.05
N GLY A 81 36.88 -16.08 33.98
CA GLY A 81 38.17 -15.44 33.69
C GLY A 81 38.07 -14.04 33.08
N LEU A 82 36.88 -13.40 33.06
CA LEU A 82 36.73 -12.01 32.69
C LEU A 82 37.15 -11.07 33.83
N THR A 83 37.87 -10.00 33.50
CA THR A 83 38.11 -8.89 34.43
C THR A 83 36.85 -8.10 34.70
N GLU A 84 36.79 -7.26 35.76
CA GLU A 84 35.61 -6.41 36.02
C GLU A 84 35.33 -5.46 34.86
N ASP A 85 36.33 -4.84 34.27
CA ASP A 85 36.16 -3.97 33.07
C ASP A 85 35.59 -4.73 31.87
N GLN A 86 35.97 -5.99 31.71
CA GLN A 86 35.43 -6.84 30.63
C GLN A 86 33.98 -7.23 30.90
N LYS A 87 33.59 -7.45 32.13
CA LYS A 87 32.19 -7.73 32.51
C LYS A 87 31.29 -6.50 32.25
N VAL A 88 31.76 -5.31 32.69
CA VAL A 88 31.05 -4.06 32.46
C VAL A 88 30.96 -3.77 30.94
N GLY A 89 32.08 -3.90 30.24
CA GLY A 89 32.09 -3.68 28.78
C GLY A 89 31.17 -4.62 27.99
N LEU A 90 31.09 -5.90 28.42
CA LEU A 90 30.19 -6.88 27.83
C LEU A 90 28.71 -6.51 28.04
N ALA A 91 28.35 -6.16 29.28
CA ALA A 91 26.98 -5.76 29.65
C ALA A 91 26.54 -4.49 28.89
N LEU A 92 27.41 -3.47 28.84
CA LEU A 92 27.13 -2.23 28.09
C LEU A 92 26.98 -2.48 26.58
N ALA A 93 27.85 -3.30 25.99
CA ALA A 93 27.78 -3.59 24.58
C ALA A 93 26.51 -4.36 24.21
N ASP A 94 26.04 -5.24 25.08
CA ASP A 94 24.81 -6.01 24.90
C ASP A 94 23.57 -5.10 24.85
N ASN A 95 23.41 -4.27 25.89
CA ASN A 95 22.30 -3.31 25.96
C ASN A 95 22.37 -2.31 24.79
N ARG A 96 23.52 -1.69 24.57
CA ARG A 96 23.67 -0.65 23.54
C ARG A 96 23.45 -1.15 22.12
N SER A 97 23.78 -2.41 21.83
CA SER A 97 23.53 -2.99 20.51
C SER A 97 22.04 -3.13 20.19
N SER A 98 21.23 -3.35 21.22
CA SER A 98 19.76 -3.40 21.10
C SER A 98 19.18 -2.00 20.90
N ASP A 99 19.62 -1.00 21.66
CA ASP A 99 19.18 0.41 21.54
C ASP A 99 19.48 1.03 20.17
N LEU A 100 20.52 0.56 19.49
CA LEU A 100 20.93 1.05 18.16
C LEU A 100 20.28 0.31 17.00
N SER A 101 19.36 -0.60 17.25
CA SER A 101 18.57 -1.27 16.21
C SER A 101 17.20 -0.59 16.08
N GLU A 102 16.70 -0.53 14.86
CA GLU A 102 15.41 0.05 14.51
C GLU A 102 14.45 -1.05 14.09
N TRP A 103 13.15 -0.80 14.19
CA TRP A 103 12.16 -1.67 13.59
C TRP A 103 12.12 -1.46 12.07
N ASP A 104 11.88 -2.51 11.33
CA ASP A 104 11.56 -2.47 9.92
C ASP A 104 10.03 -2.43 9.81
N ASN A 105 9.47 -1.24 9.64
CA ASN A 105 8.02 -1.01 9.65
C ASN A 105 7.33 -1.77 8.52
N GLU A 106 7.99 -1.89 7.35
CA GLU A 106 7.47 -2.70 6.24
C GLU A 106 7.40 -4.18 6.60
N MET A 107 8.45 -4.72 7.22
CA MET A 107 8.47 -6.12 7.68
C MET A 107 7.48 -6.35 8.82
N LEU A 108 7.35 -5.40 9.77
CA LEU A 108 6.33 -5.49 10.83
C LEU A 108 4.92 -5.53 10.25
N ARG A 109 4.66 -4.72 9.23
CA ARG A 109 3.38 -4.70 8.54
C ARG A 109 3.08 -6.04 7.87
N GLN A 110 4.03 -6.58 7.11
CA GLN A 110 3.89 -7.91 6.50
C GLN A 110 3.64 -9.00 7.55
N LEU A 111 4.32 -8.93 8.69
CA LEU A 111 4.11 -9.87 9.77
C LEU A 111 2.75 -9.70 10.44
N SER A 112 2.23 -8.46 10.59
CA SER A 112 0.89 -8.22 11.14
C SER A 112 -0.23 -8.71 10.25
N GLU A 113 0.02 -8.86 8.94
CA GLU A 113 -0.92 -9.45 8.01
C GLU A 113 -1.06 -10.98 8.16
N GLU A 114 0.04 -11.64 8.53
CA GLU A 114 0.10 -13.10 8.66
C GLU A 114 -0.09 -13.59 10.10
N HIS A 115 0.22 -12.73 11.09
CA HIS A 115 0.29 -13.09 12.50
C HIS A 115 -0.34 -12.00 13.39
N ASP A 116 -0.95 -12.42 14.49
CA ASP A 116 -1.35 -11.52 15.56
C ASP A 116 -0.11 -11.04 16.32
N LEU A 117 0.24 -9.77 16.19
CA LEU A 117 1.39 -9.17 16.89
C LEU A 117 1.02 -8.50 18.22
N THR A 118 -0.27 -8.36 18.54
CA THR A 118 -0.76 -7.69 19.76
C THR A 118 -0.17 -8.24 21.08
N PRO A 119 0.20 -9.54 21.22
CA PRO A 119 0.84 -10.01 22.44
C PRO A 119 2.25 -9.45 22.71
N TRP A 120 2.90 -8.84 21.70
CA TRP A 120 4.28 -8.34 21.77
C TRP A 120 4.40 -6.83 21.63
N PHE A 121 3.31 -6.15 21.23
CA PHE A 121 3.22 -4.70 21.10
C PHE A 121 1.96 -4.24 21.82
N GLU A 122 2.03 -3.19 22.60
CA GLU A 122 0.82 -2.49 23.02
C GLU A 122 0.16 -1.87 21.77
N ASP A 123 -1.17 -1.93 21.70
CA ASP A 123 -1.94 -1.53 20.50
C ASP A 123 -1.52 -0.16 19.93
N ASP A 124 -1.22 0.80 20.79
CA ASP A 124 -0.81 2.15 20.40
C ASP A 124 0.61 2.18 19.79
N GLU A 125 1.52 1.33 20.26
CA GLU A 125 2.89 1.24 19.74
C GLU A 125 2.93 0.60 18.35
N LEU A 126 2.23 -0.51 18.18
CA LEU A 126 2.13 -1.20 16.90
C LEU A 126 1.39 -0.34 15.87
N LEU A 127 0.31 0.33 16.29
CA LEU A 127 -0.46 1.23 15.42
C LEU A 127 0.37 2.43 14.97
N ALA A 128 1.17 3.04 15.85
CA ALA A 128 2.02 4.18 15.50
C ALA A 128 3.10 3.80 14.46
N GLU A 129 3.76 2.65 14.61
CA GLU A 129 4.85 2.25 13.70
C GLU A 129 4.39 1.57 12.41
N VAL A 130 3.21 0.93 12.42
CA VAL A 130 2.73 0.11 11.29
C VAL A 130 1.62 0.79 10.50
N LEU A 131 0.87 1.70 11.12
CA LEU A 131 -0.31 2.34 10.54
C LEU A 131 -0.18 3.85 10.33
N GLU A 132 0.95 4.48 10.64
CA GLU A 132 1.15 5.87 10.22
C GLU A 132 1.09 5.95 8.70
N PRO A 133 0.28 6.87 8.14
CA PRO A 133 0.24 7.07 6.70
C PRO A 133 1.64 7.36 6.15
N GLU A 134 2.03 6.73 5.07
CA GLU A 134 3.35 6.93 4.49
C GLU A 134 3.46 8.36 3.94
N GLU A 135 4.35 9.17 4.50
CA GLU A 135 4.67 10.47 3.94
C GLU A 135 5.49 10.27 2.65
N GLY A 136 4.91 10.66 1.51
CA GLY A 136 5.60 10.58 0.23
C GLY A 136 6.70 11.64 0.09
N LEU A 137 7.55 11.47 -0.92
CA LEU A 137 8.59 12.44 -1.28
C LEU A 137 8.04 13.71 -1.94
N THR A 138 6.78 13.67 -2.41
CA THR A 138 6.05 14.78 -3.02
C THR A 138 4.70 14.97 -2.32
N ASP A 139 4.03 16.10 -2.58
CA ASP A 139 2.63 16.27 -2.15
C ASP A 139 1.76 15.18 -2.79
N ALA A 140 0.92 14.55 -1.99
CA ALA A 140 0.06 13.46 -2.45
C ALA A 140 -0.86 13.89 -3.62
N ASP A 141 -1.29 15.13 -3.64
CA ASP A 141 -2.15 15.68 -4.69
C ASP A 141 -1.38 16.23 -5.90
N ASP A 142 -0.05 16.24 -5.88
CA ASP A 142 0.75 16.60 -7.06
C ASP A 142 0.59 15.58 -8.17
N VAL A 143 0.32 16.07 -9.39
CA VAL A 143 0.18 15.25 -10.60
C VAL A 143 1.18 15.72 -11.64
N PRO A 144 2.04 14.85 -12.16
CA PRO A 144 2.99 15.19 -13.21
C PRO A 144 2.28 15.61 -14.51
N GLU A 145 2.97 16.41 -15.32
CA GLU A 145 2.46 16.74 -16.66
C GLU A 145 2.39 15.49 -17.55
N PRO A 146 1.28 15.32 -18.32
CA PRO A 146 1.18 14.23 -19.26
C PRO A 146 2.31 14.26 -20.29
N PRO A 147 2.89 13.11 -20.67
CA PRO A 147 3.89 13.05 -21.73
C PRO A 147 3.30 13.35 -23.09
N GLU A 148 4.11 13.87 -24.02
CA GLU A 148 3.67 14.11 -25.41
C GLU A 148 3.38 12.78 -26.15
N GLU A 149 4.20 11.77 -25.89
CA GLU A 149 4.02 10.42 -26.45
C GLU A 149 4.05 9.40 -25.30
N PRO A 150 3.06 8.49 -25.21
CA PRO A 150 3.02 7.52 -24.14
C PRO A 150 4.05 6.39 -24.36
N ILE A 151 4.65 5.92 -23.28
CA ILE A 151 5.46 4.70 -23.24
C ILE A 151 4.55 3.48 -23.12
N THR A 152 3.51 3.59 -22.31
CA THR A 152 2.49 2.56 -22.08
C THR A 152 1.70 2.27 -23.36
N LYS A 153 1.35 1.00 -23.55
CA LYS A 153 0.49 0.53 -24.66
C LYS A 153 -0.74 -0.15 -24.11
N PRO A 154 -1.86 -0.16 -24.86
CA PRO A 154 -3.02 -0.96 -24.48
C PRO A 154 -2.65 -2.42 -24.23
N GLY A 155 -3.05 -2.93 -23.09
CA GLY A 155 -2.73 -4.27 -22.60
C GLY A 155 -1.49 -4.36 -21.70
N ASP A 156 -0.70 -3.30 -21.58
CA ASP A 156 0.44 -3.30 -20.63
C ASP A 156 -0.07 -3.32 -19.18
N LEU A 157 0.58 -4.16 -18.38
CA LEU A 157 0.35 -4.25 -16.94
C LEU A 157 1.60 -3.79 -16.20
N TRP A 158 1.47 -2.74 -15.44
CA TRP A 158 2.50 -2.18 -14.59
C TRP A 158 2.40 -2.72 -13.17
N ILE A 159 3.55 -3.04 -12.57
CA ILE A 159 3.72 -3.38 -11.17
C ILE A 159 4.37 -2.19 -10.47
N LEU A 160 3.67 -1.60 -9.51
CA LEU A 160 4.07 -0.44 -8.74
C LEU A 160 4.12 -0.85 -7.25
N GLY A 161 5.24 -1.42 -6.81
CA GLY A 161 5.32 -2.06 -5.49
C GLY A 161 4.26 -3.16 -5.33
N ASN A 162 3.33 -2.96 -4.41
CA ASN A 162 2.20 -3.87 -4.18
C ASN A 162 0.97 -3.58 -5.07
N HIS A 163 1.00 -2.53 -5.87
CA HIS A 163 -0.09 -2.16 -6.76
C HIS A 163 0.08 -2.72 -8.17
N ARG A 164 -1.03 -2.80 -8.88
CA ARG A 164 -1.07 -3.19 -10.30
C ARG A 164 -1.90 -2.17 -11.07
N LEU A 165 -1.39 -1.70 -12.20
CA LEU A 165 -2.07 -0.81 -13.12
C LEU A 165 -2.13 -1.45 -14.50
N LEU A 166 -3.32 -1.70 -15.01
CA LEU A 166 -3.54 -2.24 -16.36
C LEU A 166 -4.05 -1.14 -17.29
N CYS A 167 -3.34 -0.93 -18.39
CA CYS A 167 -3.82 -0.09 -19.48
C CYS A 167 -4.86 -0.86 -20.29
N GLY A 168 -6.16 -0.61 -20.03
CA GLY A 168 -7.22 -1.40 -20.66
C GLY A 168 -8.64 -0.94 -20.34
N ASP A 169 -9.58 -1.60 -20.95
CA ASP A 169 -11.01 -1.34 -20.79
C ASP A 169 -11.55 -2.11 -19.57
N SER A 170 -12.12 -1.39 -18.61
CA SER A 170 -12.72 -1.97 -17.39
C SER A 170 -13.98 -2.80 -17.63
N THR A 171 -14.50 -2.80 -18.85
CA THR A 171 -15.62 -3.65 -19.29
C THR A 171 -15.16 -5.00 -19.83
N ASP A 172 -13.86 -5.17 -20.10
CA ASP A 172 -13.26 -6.44 -20.50
C ASP A 172 -12.97 -7.32 -19.28
N VAL A 173 -13.77 -8.35 -19.11
CA VAL A 173 -13.67 -9.29 -17.97
C VAL A 173 -12.30 -9.97 -17.90
N LEU A 174 -11.70 -10.34 -19.04
CA LEU A 174 -10.40 -11.01 -19.08
C LEU A 174 -9.27 -10.06 -18.64
N ALA A 175 -9.38 -8.78 -19.01
CA ALA A 175 -8.46 -7.74 -18.55
C ALA A 175 -8.58 -7.53 -17.04
N VAL A 176 -9.81 -7.51 -16.50
CA VAL A 176 -10.06 -7.40 -15.06
C VAL A 176 -9.53 -8.62 -14.31
N GLU A 177 -9.74 -9.83 -14.80
CA GLU A 177 -9.20 -11.05 -14.20
C GLU A 177 -7.66 -11.04 -14.16
N ARG A 178 -7.01 -10.58 -15.23
CA ARG A 178 -5.56 -10.40 -15.29
C ARG A 178 -5.06 -9.36 -14.28
N LEU A 179 -5.75 -8.23 -14.16
CA LEU A 179 -5.42 -7.21 -13.16
C LEU A 179 -5.48 -7.78 -11.74
N MET A 180 -6.53 -8.55 -11.44
CA MET A 180 -6.78 -9.09 -10.11
C MET A 180 -5.82 -10.22 -9.71
N ASP A 181 -5.21 -10.93 -10.66
CA ASP A 181 -4.24 -11.99 -10.42
C ASP A 181 -4.72 -13.04 -9.38
N GLY A 182 -5.96 -13.44 -9.52
CA GLY A 182 -6.63 -14.41 -8.63
C GLY A 182 -7.00 -13.86 -7.25
N GLN A 183 -6.73 -12.60 -6.94
CA GLN A 183 -7.12 -11.98 -5.68
C GLN A 183 -8.59 -11.56 -5.71
N LYS A 184 -9.19 -11.42 -4.52
CA LYS A 184 -10.54 -10.89 -4.36
C LYS A 184 -10.48 -9.41 -4.02
N ALA A 185 -11.43 -8.64 -4.54
CA ALA A 185 -11.61 -7.25 -4.14
C ALA A 185 -12.26 -7.18 -2.75
N ASP A 186 -11.65 -6.41 -1.83
CA ASP A 186 -12.32 -6.05 -0.59
C ASP A 186 -13.20 -4.82 -0.80
N MET A 187 -12.70 -3.85 -1.56
CA MET A 187 -13.39 -2.59 -1.86
C MET A 187 -13.27 -2.25 -3.35
N VAL A 188 -14.32 -1.66 -3.90
CA VAL A 188 -14.25 -0.88 -5.15
C VAL A 188 -14.42 0.60 -4.80
N PHE A 189 -13.45 1.43 -5.17
CA PHE A 189 -13.54 2.89 -5.04
C PHE A 189 -13.25 3.47 -6.43
N THR A 190 -14.27 4.02 -7.10
CA THR A 190 -14.16 4.31 -8.53
C THR A 190 -14.99 5.50 -8.99
N ASP A 191 -14.54 6.15 -10.06
CA ASP A 191 -15.09 7.38 -10.62
C ASP A 191 -15.33 7.24 -12.13
N PRO A 192 -16.43 6.59 -12.55
CA PRO A 192 -16.73 6.43 -13.97
C PRO A 192 -16.98 7.77 -14.66
N PRO A 193 -16.79 7.87 -16.00
CA PRO A 193 -17.12 9.05 -16.76
C PRO A 193 -18.58 9.50 -16.55
N TYR A 194 -18.83 10.81 -16.55
CA TYR A 194 -20.17 11.38 -16.29
C TYR A 194 -20.93 11.76 -17.54
N ASN A 195 -20.36 11.52 -18.71
CA ASN A 195 -20.89 11.86 -20.03
C ASN A 195 -21.24 13.37 -20.14
N VAL A 196 -20.29 14.21 -19.80
CA VAL A 196 -20.44 15.68 -19.81
C VAL A 196 -19.58 16.37 -20.85
N ALA A 197 -18.85 15.61 -21.68
CA ALA A 197 -17.92 16.07 -22.72
C ALA A 197 -16.95 17.16 -22.21
N PHE A 198 -16.35 16.90 -21.03
CA PHE A 198 -15.53 17.87 -20.36
C PHE A 198 -14.17 18.03 -21.04
N ASN A 199 -13.88 19.20 -21.61
CA ASN A 199 -12.64 19.53 -22.33
C ASN A 199 -11.80 20.63 -21.64
N GLY A 200 -12.09 20.94 -20.40
CA GLY A 200 -11.45 22.04 -19.68
C GLY A 200 -11.93 23.43 -20.13
N ARG A 201 -11.51 24.47 -19.38
CA ARG A 201 -11.95 25.86 -19.58
C ARG A 201 -11.37 26.52 -20.83
N SER A 202 -10.29 26.00 -21.39
CA SER A 202 -9.49 26.59 -22.47
C SER A 202 -9.37 25.71 -23.71
N GLY A 203 -10.04 24.55 -23.76
CA GLY A 203 -9.77 23.55 -24.79
C GLY A 203 -8.34 22.97 -24.72
N LYS A 204 -7.71 23.11 -23.54
CA LYS A 204 -6.31 22.73 -23.30
C LYS A 204 -6.14 21.21 -23.12
N PHE A 205 -7.24 20.52 -22.92
CA PHE A 205 -7.27 19.06 -22.72
C PHE A 205 -8.16 18.43 -23.78
N ASP A 206 -7.76 17.28 -24.26
CA ASP A 206 -8.64 16.44 -25.07
C ASP A 206 -9.82 15.95 -24.22
N VAL A 207 -10.95 15.65 -24.87
CA VAL A 207 -12.12 15.07 -24.20
C VAL A 207 -11.70 13.74 -23.58
N ILE A 208 -12.04 13.53 -22.31
CA ILE A 208 -11.79 12.27 -21.61
C ILE A 208 -12.45 11.14 -22.41
N LYS A 209 -11.75 10.03 -22.63
CA LYS A 209 -12.29 8.87 -23.32
C LYS A 209 -13.60 8.41 -22.64
N ASN A 210 -14.63 8.13 -23.45
CA ASN A 210 -15.96 7.74 -23.00
C ASN A 210 -16.77 8.81 -22.24
N ASP A 211 -16.38 10.10 -22.28
CA ASP A 211 -17.12 11.19 -21.64
C ASP A 211 -18.01 12.00 -22.62
N ASP A 212 -18.08 11.57 -23.89
CA ASP A 212 -18.91 12.15 -24.97
C ASP A 212 -19.60 11.04 -25.78
N LEU A 213 -20.35 10.20 -25.11
CA LEU A 213 -21.10 9.09 -25.68
C LEU A 213 -22.57 9.49 -25.94
N ASP A 214 -23.22 8.87 -26.90
CA ASP A 214 -24.68 8.92 -26.96
C ASP A 214 -25.32 8.23 -25.74
N GLU A 215 -26.58 8.52 -25.48
CA GLU A 215 -27.28 8.05 -24.28
C GLU A 215 -27.29 6.52 -24.15
N GLN A 216 -27.44 5.81 -25.27
CA GLN A 216 -27.48 4.35 -25.27
C GLN A 216 -26.10 3.77 -24.96
N SER A 217 -25.06 4.25 -25.63
CA SER A 217 -23.66 3.81 -25.41
C SER A 217 -23.20 4.10 -23.99
N PHE A 218 -23.62 5.23 -23.41
CA PHE A 218 -23.33 5.55 -22.01
C PHE A 218 -24.05 4.59 -21.05
N ASP A 219 -25.34 4.31 -21.26
CA ASP A 219 -26.10 3.34 -20.45
C ASP A 219 -25.49 1.93 -20.51
N GLU A 220 -24.97 1.52 -21.69
CA GLU A 220 -24.26 0.26 -21.89
C GLU A 220 -22.94 0.23 -21.10
N LEU A 221 -22.12 1.29 -21.16
CA LEU A 221 -20.90 1.42 -20.38
C LEU A 221 -21.17 1.27 -18.89
N ILE A 222 -22.18 1.95 -18.38
CA ILE A 222 -22.55 1.88 -16.96
C ILE A 222 -23.09 0.50 -16.59
N ALA A 223 -23.87 -0.14 -17.45
CA ALA A 223 -24.34 -1.50 -17.21
C ALA A 223 -23.19 -2.52 -17.16
N GLN A 224 -22.20 -2.38 -18.02
CA GLN A 224 -20.99 -3.22 -18.03
C GLN A 224 -20.12 -2.96 -16.81
N THR A 225 -19.89 -1.69 -16.44
CA THR A 225 -19.17 -1.31 -15.20
C THR A 225 -19.84 -1.94 -13.95
N VAL A 226 -21.17 -1.83 -13.86
CA VAL A 226 -21.92 -2.48 -12.79
C VAL A 226 -21.78 -4.00 -12.78
N SER A 227 -21.73 -4.61 -13.98
CA SER A 227 -21.50 -6.06 -14.12
C SER A 227 -20.12 -6.46 -13.65
N THR A 228 -19.09 -5.67 -13.95
CA THR A 228 -17.73 -5.86 -13.45
C THR A 228 -17.67 -5.74 -11.93
N ILE A 229 -18.32 -4.73 -11.33
CA ILE A 229 -18.38 -4.58 -9.87
C ILE A 229 -19.06 -5.80 -9.22
N LYS A 230 -20.14 -6.30 -9.81
CA LYS A 230 -20.81 -7.52 -9.33
C LYS A 230 -19.94 -8.77 -9.45
N LEU A 231 -19.15 -8.87 -10.52
CA LEU A 231 -18.20 -9.97 -10.74
C LEU A 231 -17.09 -9.94 -9.69
N LEU A 232 -16.53 -8.77 -9.39
CA LEU A 232 -15.54 -8.57 -8.34
C LEU A 232 -16.07 -8.91 -6.94
N ALA A 233 -17.40 -8.85 -6.76
CA ALA A 233 -18.11 -9.13 -5.52
C ALA A 233 -17.46 -8.53 -4.26
N PRO A 234 -17.13 -7.23 -4.25
CA PRO A 234 -16.45 -6.59 -3.15
C PRO A 234 -17.35 -6.54 -1.91
N LYS A 235 -16.75 -6.48 -0.71
CA LYS A 235 -17.48 -6.25 0.54
C LYS A 235 -18.06 -4.84 0.58
N HIS A 236 -17.33 -3.88 -0.01
CA HIS A 236 -17.68 -2.46 0.00
C HIS A 236 -17.48 -1.87 -1.38
N TYR A 237 -18.28 -0.90 -1.76
CA TYR A 237 -18.05 -0.09 -2.94
C TYR A 237 -18.50 1.36 -2.75
N TYR A 238 -17.72 2.27 -3.34
CA TYR A 238 -17.88 3.70 -3.37
C TYR A 238 -17.82 4.15 -4.82
N ILE A 239 -18.91 4.67 -5.37
CA ILE A 239 -19.02 5.04 -6.77
C ILE A 239 -19.37 6.52 -6.87
N TRP A 240 -18.43 7.28 -7.42
CA TRP A 240 -18.63 8.70 -7.64
C TRP A 240 -19.60 8.95 -8.79
N CYS A 241 -20.40 9.99 -8.66
CA CYS A 241 -21.36 10.37 -9.67
C CYS A 241 -21.78 11.84 -9.55
N ASN A 242 -22.32 12.36 -10.65
CA ASN A 242 -23.03 13.63 -10.63
C ASN A 242 -24.54 13.41 -10.36
N TRP A 243 -25.28 14.49 -10.16
CA TRP A 243 -26.72 14.42 -9.87
C TRP A 243 -27.58 13.79 -10.98
N LYS A 244 -27.12 13.86 -12.27
CA LYS A 244 -27.83 13.23 -13.40
C LYS A 244 -27.66 11.72 -13.39
N PHE A 245 -26.47 11.26 -13.07
CA PHE A 245 -26.10 9.87 -13.09
C PHE A 245 -26.55 9.11 -11.83
N TYR A 246 -26.81 9.83 -10.73
CA TYR A 246 -27.24 9.29 -9.45
C TYR A 246 -28.43 8.31 -9.58
N ALA A 247 -29.51 8.70 -10.26
CA ALA A 247 -30.71 7.88 -10.41
C ALA A 247 -30.44 6.59 -11.21
N THR A 248 -29.61 6.65 -12.25
CA THR A 248 -29.24 5.49 -13.06
C THR A 248 -28.51 4.44 -12.22
N LEU A 249 -27.53 4.86 -11.41
CA LEU A 249 -26.81 3.94 -10.54
C LEU A 249 -27.73 3.27 -9.52
N GLN A 250 -28.64 4.02 -8.89
CA GLN A 250 -29.57 3.47 -7.90
C GLN A 250 -30.47 2.37 -8.45
N THR A 251 -30.76 2.37 -9.75
CA THR A 251 -31.56 1.30 -10.36
C THR A 251 -30.75 0.03 -10.66
N LYS A 252 -29.43 0.09 -10.66
CA LYS A 252 -28.53 -0.98 -11.13
C LYS A 252 -27.79 -1.69 -9.98
N LEU A 253 -27.55 -0.98 -8.84
CA LEU A 253 -26.86 -1.49 -7.65
C LEU A 253 -27.64 -1.10 -6.38
N GLU A 254 -27.43 -1.88 -5.31
CA GLU A 254 -27.90 -1.53 -3.97
C GLU A 254 -26.91 -0.56 -3.32
N PHE A 255 -27.44 0.49 -2.67
CA PHE A 255 -26.64 1.43 -1.91
C PHE A 255 -27.20 1.61 -0.51
N LYS A 256 -26.35 1.87 0.48
CA LYS A 256 -26.71 2.15 1.86
C LYS A 256 -26.85 3.65 2.14
N GLY A 257 -26.16 4.48 1.37
CA GLY A 257 -26.20 5.93 1.55
C GLY A 257 -25.51 6.69 0.42
N CYS A 258 -25.45 7.98 0.61
CA CYS A 258 -24.84 8.93 -0.33
C CYS A 258 -23.98 9.92 0.45
N ILE A 259 -22.68 9.90 0.15
CA ILE A 259 -21.74 10.90 0.63
C ILE A 259 -21.78 12.10 -0.31
N VAL A 260 -21.76 13.30 0.25
CA VAL A 260 -21.67 14.55 -0.50
C VAL A 260 -20.29 15.16 -0.29
N TRP A 261 -19.49 15.17 -1.34
CA TRP A 261 -18.24 15.92 -1.31
C TRP A 261 -18.54 17.41 -1.57
N ALA A 262 -18.40 18.23 -0.53
CA ALA A 262 -18.51 19.68 -0.60
C ALA A 262 -17.16 20.29 -0.95
N LYS A 263 -17.09 20.96 -2.12
CA LYS A 263 -15.87 21.62 -2.61
C LYS A 263 -15.76 23.04 -2.07
N ASN A 264 -14.55 23.53 -1.91
CA ASN A 264 -14.27 24.92 -1.56
C ASN A 264 -14.47 25.91 -2.72
N VAL A 265 -14.63 25.41 -3.96
CA VAL A 265 -14.77 26.21 -5.18
C VAL A 265 -15.99 25.80 -6.00
N PHE A 266 -16.57 26.75 -6.70
CA PHE A 266 -17.70 26.50 -7.61
C PHE A 266 -17.24 25.89 -8.92
N GLY A 267 -17.97 24.91 -9.42
CA GLY A 267 -17.85 24.40 -10.78
C GLY A 267 -18.29 25.42 -11.85
N LEU A 268 -18.21 25.02 -13.11
CA LEU A 268 -18.77 25.79 -14.23
C LEU A 268 -20.29 25.61 -14.25
N GLY A 269 -21.00 26.58 -14.83
CA GLY A 269 -22.46 26.50 -14.98
C GLY A 269 -23.14 27.85 -15.07
N LYS A 270 -24.42 27.85 -15.50
CA LYS A 270 -25.33 28.99 -15.49
C LYS A 270 -26.38 28.77 -14.38
N GLY A 271 -26.79 29.84 -13.72
CA GLY A 271 -27.72 29.75 -12.59
C GLY A 271 -27.01 29.26 -11.31
N TYR A 272 -27.45 28.18 -10.74
CA TYR A 272 -26.80 27.54 -9.59
C TYR A 272 -25.58 26.77 -10.07
N ARG A 273 -24.42 27.08 -9.52
CA ARG A 273 -23.13 26.47 -9.87
C ARG A 273 -22.85 25.32 -8.91
N HIS A 274 -22.51 24.17 -9.47
CA HIS A 274 -22.28 22.96 -8.68
C HIS A 274 -21.01 23.12 -7.83
N GLN A 275 -21.18 22.93 -6.51
CA GLN A 275 -20.11 22.97 -5.52
C GLN A 275 -19.94 21.62 -4.82
N HIS A 276 -20.56 20.59 -5.34
CA HIS A 276 -20.54 19.25 -4.75
C HIS A 276 -20.53 18.17 -5.82
N GLU A 277 -20.12 16.97 -5.41
CA GLU A 277 -20.30 15.71 -6.12
C GLU A 277 -20.86 14.68 -5.14
N PHE A 278 -21.47 13.64 -5.67
CA PHE A 278 -22.02 12.54 -4.89
C PHE A 278 -21.13 11.31 -4.97
N CYS A 279 -21.05 10.57 -3.87
CA CYS A 279 -20.50 9.23 -3.84
C CYS A 279 -21.56 8.29 -3.25
N LEU A 280 -22.08 7.41 -4.07
CA LEU A 280 -22.99 6.36 -3.61
C LEU A 280 -22.18 5.22 -3.04
N TYR A 281 -22.52 4.77 -1.83
CA TYR A 281 -21.77 3.71 -1.20
C TYR A 281 -22.63 2.55 -0.72
N TYR A 282 -22.06 1.36 -0.75
CA TYR A 282 -22.50 0.16 -0.06
C TYR A 282 -21.36 -0.33 0.81
N ALA A 283 -21.64 -0.54 2.06
CA ALA A 283 -20.66 -1.06 3.00
C ALA A 283 -21.35 -1.99 3.98
N THR A 284 -20.75 -3.16 4.21
CA THR A 284 -21.07 -3.97 5.37
C THR A 284 -20.21 -3.44 6.51
N LEU A 285 -20.85 -2.70 7.41
CA LEU A 285 -20.14 -2.03 8.50
C LEU A 285 -20.10 -2.96 9.72
N PRO A 286 -18.92 -3.34 10.23
CA PRO A 286 -18.81 -3.81 11.59
C PRO A 286 -19.08 -2.64 12.55
N ASP A 287 -19.51 -2.94 13.77
CA ASP A 287 -19.99 -1.97 14.79
C ASP A 287 -18.94 -0.93 15.28
N ALA A 288 -17.73 -0.93 14.74
CA ALA A 288 -16.57 -0.16 15.23
C ALA A 288 -16.06 0.93 14.28
N ILE A 289 -16.88 1.41 13.36
CA ILE A 289 -16.42 2.42 12.40
C ILE A 289 -16.49 3.81 13.00
N LYS A 290 -15.52 4.65 12.58
CA LYS A 290 -15.52 6.08 12.86
C LYS A 290 -16.88 6.66 12.50
N ASN A 291 -17.54 7.29 13.47
CA ASN A 291 -18.82 7.96 13.28
C ASN A 291 -18.56 9.25 12.48
N GLU A 292 -18.44 9.13 11.15
CA GLU A 292 -18.19 10.26 10.25
C GLU A 292 -19.48 10.78 9.64
N SER A 293 -19.48 12.08 9.32
CA SER A 293 -20.54 12.71 8.53
C SER A 293 -20.50 12.22 7.09
N ASP A 294 -21.66 12.08 6.46
CA ASP A 294 -21.80 11.88 5.03
C ASP A 294 -21.56 13.17 4.20
N LEU A 295 -21.28 14.29 4.87
CA LEU A 295 -20.81 15.52 4.26
C LEU A 295 -19.29 15.62 4.38
N TRP A 296 -18.59 15.42 3.27
CA TRP A 296 -17.13 15.49 3.22
C TRP A 296 -16.66 16.86 2.70
N GLU A 297 -16.20 17.70 3.60
CA GLU A 297 -15.60 18.99 3.27
C GLU A 297 -14.11 18.80 2.98
N VAL A 298 -13.78 18.55 1.72
CA VAL A 298 -12.40 18.40 1.23
C VAL A 298 -12.13 19.46 0.20
N ALA A 299 -11.08 20.25 0.43
CA ALA A 299 -10.70 21.31 -0.49
C ALA A 299 -10.23 20.74 -1.83
N LYS A 300 -10.70 21.31 -2.92
CA LYS A 300 -10.14 21.08 -4.24
C LYS A 300 -8.99 22.07 -4.45
N ASP A 301 -7.77 21.57 -4.71
CA ASP A 301 -6.64 22.47 -5.04
C ASP A 301 -6.94 23.20 -6.36
N SER A 302 -6.61 24.49 -6.40
CA SER A 302 -6.76 25.33 -7.60
C SER A 302 -5.69 25.05 -8.66
N ARG A 303 -4.64 24.33 -8.33
CA ARG A 303 -3.48 24.01 -9.20
C ARG A 303 -3.64 22.73 -10.00
N TYR A 304 -4.82 22.10 -9.99
CA TYR A 304 -5.04 20.82 -10.66
C TYR A 304 -4.61 20.84 -12.13
N MET A 305 -3.73 19.91 -12.46
CA MET A 305 -3.27 19.66 -13.82
C MET A 305 -4.26 18.78 -14.61
N HIS A 306 -5.07 17.97 -13.91
CA HIS A 306 -6.13 17.15 -14.52
C HIS A 306 -7.51 17.74 -14.20
N PRO A 307 -8.39 17.91 -15.21
CA PRO A 307 -9.67 18.60 -15.04
C PRO A 307 -10.64 17.92 -14.05
N THR A 308 -10.56 16.60 -13.92
CA THR A 308 -11.44 15.78 -13.06
C THR A 308 -10.71 15.17 -11.86
N GLN A 309 -9.46 15.57 -11.58
CA GLN A 309 -8.71 15.06 -10.45
C GLN A 309 -9.49 15.19 -9.14
N LYS A 310 -9.54 14.11 -8.39
CA LYS A 310 -10.06 14.10 -7.02
C LYS A 310 -8.91 14.18 -6.01
N PRO A 311 -9.11 14.87 -4.88
CA PRO A 311 -8.16 14.84 -3.76
C PRO A 311 -7.95 13.42 -3.25
N VAL A 312 -6.70 13.08 -2.93
CA VAL A 312 -6.33 11.78 -2.33
C VAL A 312 -7.06 11.54 -1.01
N GLU A 313 -7.31 12.60 -0.25
CA GLU A 313 -8.07 12.55 1.01
C GLU A 313 -9.43 11.88 0.89
N LEU A 314 -10.09 11.90 -0.27
CA LEU A 314 -11.40 11.25 -0.46
C LEU A 314 -11.29 9.72 -0.40
N SER A 315 -10.26 9.14 -1.02
CA SER A 315 -10.00 7.71 -0.94
C SER A 315 -9.52 7.32 0.46
N LYS A 316 -8.66 8.12 1.08
CA LYS A 316 -8.17 7.87 2.45
C LYS A 316 -9.30 7.81 3.47
N ARG A 317 -10.30 8.72 3.38
CA ARG A 317 -11.47 8.67 4.26
C ARG A 317 -12.27 7.37 4.10
N ALA A 318 -12.51 6.96 2.84
CA ALA A 318 -13.16 5.68 2.59
C ALA A 318 -12.38 4.51 3.16
N LEU A 319 -11.04 4.47 2.94
CA LEU A 319 -10.16 3.42 3.43
C LEU A 319 -10.07 3.40 4.97
N GLY A 320 -9.97 4.57 5.60
CA GLY A 320 -9.91 4.71 7.06
C GLY A 320 -11.18 4.18 7.77
N ASN A 321 -12.32 4.09 7.08
CA ASN A 321 -13.54 3.47 7.58
C ASN A 321 -13.56 1.94 7.45
N HIS A 322 -12.57 1.34 6.77
CA HIS A 322 -12.49 -0.10 6.50
C HIS A 322 -11.07 -0.62 6.73
N PRO A 323 -10.60 -0.70 7.99
CA PRO A 323 -9.24 -1.11 8.31
C PRO A 323 -8.91 -2.54 7.86
N ASP A 324 -9.90 -3.40 7.69
CA ASP A 324 -9.76 -4.78 7.22
C ASP A 324 -9.69 -4.92 5.69
N CYS A 325 -9.88 -3.83 4.93
CA CYS A 325 -9.76 -3.85 3.47
C CYS A 325 -8.30 -3.81 3.04
N LYS A 326 -7.86 -4.82 2.30
CA LYS A 326 -6.50 -4.90 1.75
C LYS A 326 -6.44 -4.59 0.27
N VAL A 327 -7.34 -5.16 -0.52
CA VAL A 327 -7.36 -5.04 -1.97
C VAL A 327 -8.46 -4.08 -2.42
N VAL A 328 -8.05 -2.96 -2.97
CA VAL A 328 -8.92 -1.88 -3.46
C VAL A 328 -8.86 -1.84 -4.99
N VAL A 329 -10.01 -1.84 -5.63
CA VAL A 329 -10.11 -1.79 -7.09
C VAL A 329 -10.63 -0.41 -7.53
N ASP A 330 -9.92 0.20 -8.47
CA ASP A 330 -10.38 1.38 -9.20
C ASP A 330 -10.43 1.06 -10.70
N LEU A 331 -11.62 1.12 -11.27
CA LEU A 331 -11.88 0.77 -12.66
C LEU A 331 -11.63 1.93 -13.63
N PHE A 332 -11.40 3.15 -13.11
CA PHE A 332 -11.18 4.37 -13.89
C PHE A 332 -10.12 5.23 -13.21
N GLY A 333 -8.86 4.88 -13.42
CA GLY A 333 -7.71 5.41 -12.68
C GLY A 333 -7.49 6.92 -12.78
N GLY A 334 -7.79 7.51 -13.95
CA GLY A 334 -7.60 8.94 -14.21
C GLY A 334 -6.16 9.38 -13.90
N SER A 335 -5.99 10.25 -12.91
CA SER A 335 -4.66 10.69 -12.47
C SER A 335 -4.04 9.84 -11.35
N GLY A 336 -4.70 8.76 -10.90
CA GLY A 336 -4.17 7.82 -9.91
C GLY A 336 -4.34 8.24 -8.44
N SER A 337 -5.30 9.11 -8.12
CA SER A 337 -5.51 9.55 -6.73
C SER A 337 -5.84 8.40 -5.78
N THR A 338 -6.62 7.42 -6.23
CA THR A 338 -6.94 6.21 -5.45
C THR A 338 -5.70 5.38 -5.16
N LEU A 339 -4.77 5.25 -6.13
CA LEU A 339 -3.54 4.49 -5.96
C LEU A 339 -2.63 5.14 -4.92
N ILE A 340 -2.46 6.47 -4.96
CA ILE A 340 -1.68 7.20 -3.95
C ILE A 340 -2.32 7.10 -2.57
N GLY A 341 -3.66 7.19 -2.46
CA GLY A 341 -4.34 6.95 -1.20
C GLY A 341 -4.14 5.53 -0.66
N CYS A 342 -4.13 4.53 -1.54
CA CYS A 342 -3.81 3.15 -1.18
C CYS A 342 -2.36 2.98 -0.73
N GLU A 343 -1.40 3.65 -1.38
CA GLU A 343 0.01 3.66 -0.96
C GLU A 343 0.13 4.21 0.47
N GLN A 344 -0.42 5.41 0.74
CA GLN A 344 -0.38 6.03 2.06
C GLN A 344 -1.04 5.20 3.16
N GLU A 345 -2.15 4.54 2.84
CA GLU A 345 -2.92 3.73 3.79
C GLU A 345 -2.52 2.25 3.76
N HIS A 346 -1.40 1.92 3.10
CA HIS A 346 -0.84 0.57 3.01
C HIS A 346 -1.83 -0.48 2.48
N ARG A 347 -2.57 -0.11 1.42
CA ARG A 347 -3.51 -0.99 0.72
C ARG A 347 -2.95 -1.37 -0.65
N HIS A 348 -3.42 -2.46 -1.19
CA HIS A 348 -3.05 -2.92 -2.53
C HIS A 348 -4.06 -2.40 -3.55
N CYS A 349 -3.65 -1.46 -4.39
CA CYS A 349 -4.50 -0.97 -5.46
C CYS A 349 -4.44 -1.88 -6.69
N ARG A 350 -5.61 -2.16 -7.27
CA ARG A 350 -5.79 -2.81 -8.57
C ARG A 350 -6.50 -1.80 -9.45
N MET A 351 -5.77 -1.14 -10.33
CA MET A 351 -6.26 0.01 -11.09
C MET A 351 -6.31 -0.28 -12.58
N MET A 352 -7.39 0.16 -13.22
CA MET A 352 -7.50 0.21 -14.67
C MET A 352 -7.55 1.64 -15.17
N GLU A 353 -6.89 1.90 -16.28
CA GLU A 353 -6.96 3.17 -17.00
C GLU A 353 -6.94 2.88 -18.51
N LEU A 354 -7.88 3.49 -19.23
CA LEU A 354 -8.05 3.25 -20.65
C LEU A 354 -7.02 4.01 -21.50
N ASP A 355 -6.59 5.18 -21.01
CA ASP A 355 -5.69 6.05 -21.76
C ASP A 355 -4.21 5.77 -21.41
N PRO A 356 -3.39 5.33 -22.38
CA PRO A 356 -1.96 5.11 -22.17
C PRO A 356 -1.21 6.32 -21.60
N ILE A 357 -1.61 7.54 -21.98
CA ILE A 357 -1.01 8.78 -21.47
C ILE A 357 -1.24 8.92 -19.97
N TYR A 358 -2.46 8.64 -19.53
CA TYR A 358 -2.77 8.68 -18.08
C TYR A 358 -2.17 7.51 -17.33
N CYS A 359 -1.99 6.34 -17.94
CA CYS A 359 -1.19 5.27 -17.33
C CYS A 359 0.22 5.74 -17.02
N ASP A 360 0.89 6.44 -17.96
CA ASP A 360 2.23 7.00 -17.73
C ASP A 360 2.23 8.09 -16.64
N VAL A 361 1.16 8.90 -16.57
CA VAL A 361 0.98 9.87 -15.47
C VAL A 361 0.89 9.17 -14.13
N ILE A 362 0.10 8.10 -14.01
CA ILE A 362 -0.05 7.31 -12.77
C ILE A 362 1.28 6.70 -12.36
N VAL A 363 1.99 6.07 -13.30
CA VAL A 363 3.31 5.47 -13.06
C VAL A 363 4.29 6.53 -12.55
N LYS A 364 4.41 7.66 -13.25
CA LYS A 364 5.30 8.75 -12.89
C LYS A 364 4.96 9.34 -11.52
N ARG A 365 3.67 9.56 -11.24
CA ARG A 365 3.19 10.07 -9.95
C ARG A 365 3.59 9.17 -8.80
N TRP A 366 3.40 7.86 -8.95
CA TRP A 366 3.78 6.89 -7.93
C TRP A 366 5.31 6.82 -7.74
N GLU A 367 6.07 6.84 -8.84
CA GLU A 367 7.54 6.87 -8.76
C GLU A 367 8.06 8.14 -8.05
N ASP A 368 7.48 9.31 -8.35
CA ASP A 368 7.85 10.57 -7.71
C ASP A 368 7.46 10.60 -6.22
N PHE A 369 6.31 10.00 -5.90
CA PHE A 369 5.80 9.96 -4.54
C PHE A 369 6.62 9.01 -3.65
N THR A 370 6.94 7.81 -4.14
CA THR A 370 7.61 6.77 -3.35
C THR A 370 9.13 6.74 -3.51
N GLY A 371 9.67 7.30 -4.60
CA GLY A 371 11.07 7.14 -4.99
C GLY A 371 11.41 5.76 -5.59
N ASN A 372 10.47 4.84 -5.64
CA ASN A 372 10.63 3.50 -6.21
C ASN A 372 10.48 3.52 -7.74
N LYS A 373 10.78 2.40 -8.40
CA LYS A 373 10.62 2.22 -9.84
C LYS A 373 9.54 1.21 -10.16
N ALA A 374 8.62 1.60 -11.04
CA ALA A 374 7.61 0.71 -11.59
C ALA A 374 8.22 -0.21 -12.65
N MET A 375 7.62 -1.38 -12.85
CA MET A 375 8.04 -2.38 -13.84
C MET A 375 6.84 -2.82 -14.68
N ILE A 376 7.06 -3.04 -16.00
CA ILE A 376 6.04 -3.68 -16.84
C ILE A 376 6.16 -5.19 -16.66
N GLU A 377 5.01 -5.84 -16.41
CA GLU A 377 4.92 -7.29 -16.42
C GLU A 377 5.11 -7.79 -17.85
N LEU A 378 6.22 -8.50 -18.08
CA LEU A 378 6.46 -9.12 -19.39
C LEU A 378 5.50 -10.29 -19.57
N VAL A 379 4.57 -10.16 -20.50
CA VAL A 379 3.77 -11.32 -20.93
C VAL A 379 4.72 -12.28 -21.66
N PRO A 380 4.84 -13.55 -21.24
CA PRO A 380 5.56 -14.53 -22.05
C PRO A 380 4.94 -14.57 -23.44
N GLU A 381 5.76 -14.38 -24.48
CA GLU A 381 5.27 -14.60 -25.85
C GLU A 381 4.66 -15.99 -25.91
N ALA A 382 3.39 -16.06 -26.32
CA ALA A 382 2.73 -17.34 -26.54
C ALA A 382 3.47 -18.06 -27.69
N PHE A 383 4.14 -19.17 -27.33
CA PHE A 383 4.81 -20.05 -28.29
C PHE A 383 3.77 -20.80 -29.15
#